data_4ecc09eaa3d201ce89ea2703042fc20d
#
_entry.id   4ecc09eaa3d201ce89ea2703042fc20d
#
_cell.length_a   1.000
_cell.length_b   1.000
_cell.length_c   1.000
_cell.angle_alpha   90.00
_cell.angle_beta   90.00
_cell.angle_gamma   90.00
#
_symmetry.space_group_name_H-M   'P 1'
#
loop_
_entity.id
_entity.type
_entity.pdbx_description
1 polymer ?
#
loop_
_entity_poly.entity_id
_entity_poly.type
_entity_poly.pdbx_seq_one_letter_code
_entity_poly.pdbx_strand_id
1 'polypeptide(L)'
;MSDEQYNLSEPTNYLSRKLFLDGTVTIQRFEEVRYPRIQKFEATARGFFWTPEEISLSKDANDFKDASDAVKHIFTSNLLRQTALDSLQGRGPTQVFTPVVSVPEAELLMINWGFYESNIHSRSYSHIIRNIYNIPKEIFNTIHDTKEIVDMASSVGKYYNRLHKFNCQKELGIEVLERDHIKAIWLALHASYALEAFRFMVSFATSLAMVENRLFIGNGNIIALILQDELLHKEWTAYMINQVIKDDPRFTEIKAECEEEVYSMYESVIIEEKLWADYLFLKGPVIGLNANILKEFVDYTAVHALKEVGIKYKAIAPKSTPIPWFNKHADPSKKQTALQESESVNYVIGVMSDELDYDELPEL
;
A
#
# COMPACT_ATOMS: atom_id res chain seq x y z
N MET A 1 -12.22 -12.92 30.79
CA MET A 1 -11.86 -13.48 29.48
C MET A 1 -10.37 -13.62 29.50
N SER A 2 -9.80 -14.76 29.14
CA SER A 2 -8.33 -14.90 29.07
C SER A 2 -7.83 -14.00 27.95
N ASP A 3 -6.85 -13.15 28.26
CA ASP A 3 -6.17 -12.29 27.24
C ASP A 3 -5.15 -13.09 26.41
N GLU A 4 -5.26 -14.43 26.39
CA GLU A 4 -4.37 -15.32 25.65
C GLU A 4 -4.67 -15.26 24.15
N GLN A 5 -3.68 -14.90 23.37
CA GLN A 5 -3.82 -14.73 21.93
C GLN A 5 -4.08 -16.04 21.18
N TYR A 6 -3.65 -17.18 21.71
CA TYR A 6 -3.78 -18.50 21.09
C TYR A 6 -4.70 -19.43 21.88
N ASN A 7 -5.89 -18.94 22.24
CA ASN A 7 -6.89 -19.72 22.97
C ASN A 7 -7.96 -20.26 22.02
N LEU A 8 -8.03 -21.57 21.84
CA LEU A 8 -9.02 -22.26 20.99
C LEU A 8 -10.23 -22.79 21.81
N SER A 9 -10.24 -22.59 23.12
CA SER A 9 -11.24 -23.22 23.99
C SER A 9 -12.56 -22.45 24.09
N GLU A 10 -12.60 -21.20 23.71
CA GLU A 10 -13.79 -20.35 23.79
C GLU A 10 -14.61 -20.35 22.52
N PRO A 11 -15.89 -20.71 22.53
CA PRO A 11 -16.78 -20.51 21.38
C PRO A 11 -16.91 -19.01 21.09
N THR A 12 -16.70 -18.63 19.84
CA THR A 12 -16.70 -17.24 19.44
C THR A 12 -17.77 -16.96 18.39
N ASN A 13 -18.63 -15.97 18.65
CA ASN A 13 -19.55 -15.42 17.67
C ASN A 13 -18.91 -14.18 17.02
N TYR A 14 -18.28 -14.36 15.87
CA TYR A 14 -17.62 -13.27 15.15
C TYR A 14 -18.60 -12.24 14.58
N LEU A 15 -19.85 -12.62 14.27
CA LEU A 15 -20.84 -11.70 13.70
C LEU A 15 -21.21 -10.53 14.63
N SER A 16 -20.99 -10.69 15.94
CA SER A 16 -21.23 -9.62 16.93
C SER A 16 -20.01 -8.76 17.23
N ARG A 17 -18.82 -9.12 16.71
CA ARG A 17 -17.57 -8.43 17.05
C ARG A 17 -17.37 -7.15 16.25
N LYS A 18 -16.70 -6.20 16.86
CA LYS A 18 -16.12 -5.02 16.21
C LYS A 18 -14.84 -5.40 15.47
N LEU A 19 -14.37 -4.52 14.61
CA LEU A 19 -13.18 -4.79 13.80
C LEU A 19 -11.90 -4.87 14.65
N PHE A 20 -11.76 -3.99 15.68
CA PHE A 20 -10.57 -3.89 16.51
C PHE A 20 -10.90 -3.95 18.00
N LEU A 21 -10.00 -4.55 18.79
CA LEU A 21 -10.02 -4.59 20.26
C LEU A 21 -11.33 -5.13 20.85
N ASP A 22 -11.86 -6.19 20.25
CA ASP A 22 -13.07 -6.88 20.70
C ASP A 22 -12.84 -8.39 20.87
N GLY A 23 -11.68 -8.75 21.40
CA GLY A 23 -11.20 -10.10 21.63
C GLY A 23 -10.33 -10.64 20.50
N THR A 24 -9.60 -11.71 20.78
CA THR A 24 -8.67 -12.34 19.83
C THR A 24 -9.39 -13.27 18.87
N VAL A 25 -8.84 -13.46 17.68
CA VAL A 25 -9.28 -14.50 16.76
C VAL A 25 -8.86 -15.86 17.35
N THR A 26 -9.81 -16.77 17.52
CA THR A 26 -9.55 -18.11 18.05
C THR A 26 -9.46 -19.13 16.92
N ILE A 27 -10.57 -19.55 16.34
CA ILE A 27 -10.62 -20.44 15.19
C ILE A 27 -10.85 -19.61 13.94
N GLN A 28 -9.96 -19.74 12.96
CA GLN A 28 -10.17 -19.12 11.66
C GLN A 28 -11.25 -19.87 10.88
N ARG A 29 -12.43 -19.25 10.78
CA ARG A 29 -13.60 -19.79 10.08
C ARG A 29 -14.20 -18.70 9.21
N PHE A 30 -14.60 -19.07 7.99
CA PHE A 30 -14.97 -18.13 6.94
C PHE A 30 -16.39 -18.38 6.39
N GLU A 31 -17.16 -19.26 7.01
CA GLU A 31 -18.57 -19.50 6.70
C GLU A 31 -19.51 -18.45 7.31
N GLU A 32 -19.07 -17.77 8.37
CA GLU A 32 -19.75 -16.65 9.01
C GLU A 32 -18.84 -15.42 9.01
N VAL A 33 -19.11 -14.46 8.16
CA VAL A 33 -18.24 -13.31 7.92
C VAL A 33 -18.92 -12.02 8.37
N ARG A 34 -18.31 -11.32 9.32
CA ARG A 34 -18.82 -10.04 9.84
C ARG A 34 -18.66 -8.92 8.82
N TYR A 35 -17.53 -8.90 8.09
CA TYR A 35 -17.18 -7.87 7.11
C TYR A 35 -16.94 -8.49 5.73
N PRO A 36 -18.01 -8.81 4.97
CA PRO A 36 -17.87 -9.48 3.66
C PRO A 36 -17.00 -8.71 2.67
N ARG A 37 -16.98 -7.38 2.77
CA ARG A 37 -16.12 -6.56 1.91
C ARG A 37 -14.63 -6.76 2.20
N ILE A 38 -14.24 -7.02 3.45
CA ILE A 38 -12.86 -7.36 3.81
C ILE A 38 -12.47 -8.70 3.19
N GLN A 39 -13.34 -9.71 3.30
CA GLN A 39 -13.11 -11.00 2.66
C GLN A 39 -13.00 -10.88 1.13
N LYS A 40 -13.81 -10.02 0.51
CA LYS A 40 -13.73 -9.76 -0.93
C LYS A 40 -12.39 -9.10 -1.31
N PHE A 41 -11.89 -8.16 -0.54
CA PHE A 41 -10.57 -7.56 -0.79
C PHE A 41 -9.46 -8.61 -0.76
N GLU A 42 -9.45 -9.48 0.25
CA GLU A 42 -8.48 -10.59 0.34
C GLU A 42 -8.59 -11.51 -0.87
N ALA A 43 -9.78 -11.94 -1.23
CA ALA A 43 -10.00 -12.81 -2.39
C ALA A 43 -9.53 -12.15 -3.70
N THR A 44 -9.76 -10.85 -3.85
CA THR A 44 -9.29 -10.07 -5.00
C THR A 44 -7.77 -10.01 -5.04
N ALA A 45 -7.11 -9.68 -3.92
CA ALA A 45 -5.65 -9.67 -3.83
C ALA A 45 -5.05 -11.04 -4.19
N ARG A 46 -5.57 -12.11 -3.60
CA ARG A 46 -5.13 -13.48 -3.89
C ARG A 46 -5.31 -13.86 -5.36
N GLY A 47 -6.36 -13.34 -6.02
CA GLY A 47 -6.59 -13.53 -7.46
C GLY A 47 -5.59 -12.77 -8.34
N PHE A 48 -4.92 -11.74 -7.82
CA PHE A 48 -3.91 -10.95 -8.54
C PHE A 48 -2.48 -11.46 -8.32
N PHE A 49 -2.30 -12.64 -7.74
CA PHE A 49 -0.97 -13.17 -7.46
C PHE A 49 -0.08 -13.21 -8.72
N TRP A 50 1.13 -12.70 -8.57
CA TRP A 50 2.15 -12.66 -9.61
C TRP A 50 3.56 -12.73 -8.99
N THR A 51 4.59 -12.96 -9.80
CA THR A 51 5.98 -12.94 -9.36
C THR A 51 6.84 -12.08 -10.29
N PRO A 52 7.86 -11.37 -9.78
CA PRO A 52 8.70 -10.52 -10.61
C PRO A 52 9.52 -11.29 -11.64
N GLU A 53 9.80 -12.57 -11.40
CA GLU A 53 10.55 -13.43 -12.27
C GLU A 53 9.83 -13.73 -13.61
N GLU A 54 8.53 -13.50 -13.69
CA GLU A 54 7.74 -13.65 -14.92
C GLU A 54 8.02 -12.55 -15.95
N ILE A 55 8.72 -11.46 -15.54
CA ILE A 55 8.95 -10.29 -16.38
C ILE A 55 10.44 -10.16 -16.74
N SER A 56 10.75 -10.16 -18.04
CA SER A 56 12.11 -9.99 -18.53
C SER A 56 12.62 -8.56 -18.37
N LEU A 57 13.83 -8.40 -17.84
CA LEU A 57 14.53 -7.14 -17.65
C LEU A 57 15.75 -6.98 -18.59
N SER A 58 15.92 -7.87 -19.57
CA SER A 58 17.10 -7.88 -20.44
C SER A 58 17.22 -6.59 -21.28
N LYS A 59 16.10 -6.06 -21.76
CA LYS A 59 16.08 -4.77 -22.47
C LYS A 59 16.41 -3.62 -21.54
N ASP A 60 15.89 -3.65 -20.31
CA ASP A 60 16.04 -2.57 -19.32
C ASP A 60 17.52 -2.36 -18.93
N ALA A 61 18.29 -3.45 -18.83
CA ALA A 61 19.73 -3.37 -18.58
C ALA A 61 20.48 -2.62 -19.72
N ASN A 62 20.08 -2.79 -20.97
CA ASN A 62 20.63 -2.05 -22.10
C ASN A 62 20.15 -0.60 -22.09
N ASP A 63 18.86 -0.36 -21.90
CA ASP A 63 18.28 0.99 -21.78
C ASP A 63 19.01 1.79 -20.70
N PHE A 64 19.35 1.16 -19.55
CA PHE A 64 20.05 1.81 -18.45
C PHE A 64 21.48 2.23 -18.81
N LYS A 65 22.23 1.41 -19.57
CA LYS A 65 23.59 1.75 -20.01
C LYS A 65 23.58 3.02 -20.86
N ASP A 66 22.63 3.12 -21.77
CA ASP A 66 22.52 4.20 -22.75
C ASP A 66 21.76 5.44 -22.22
N ALA A 67 21.11 5.33 -21.08
CA ALA A 67 20.33 6.40 -20.48
C ALA A 67 21.20 7.57 -20.03
N SER A 68 20.61 8.79 -20.10
CA SER A 68 21.23 10.01 -19.55
C SER A 68 21.33 9.94 -18.01
N ASP A 69 22.21 10.80 -17.44
CA ASP A 69 22.38 10.89 -15.99
C ASP A 69 21.09 11.31 -15.28
N ALA A 70 20.24 12.12 -15.90
CA ALA A 70 18.94 12.49 -15.36
C ALA A 70 18.01 11.27 -15.26
N VAL A 71 17.92 10.46 -16.31
CA VAL A 71 17.12 9.24 -16.35
C VAL A 71 17.64 8.20 -15.36
N LYS A 72 18.96 7.98 -15.29
CA LYS A 72 19.59 7.08 -14.30
C LYS A 72 19.31 7.52 -12.88
N HIS A 73 19.39 8.83 -12.61
CA HIS A 73 19.09 9.36 -11.28
C HIS A 73 17.63 9.08 -10.87
N ILE A 74 16.65 9.39 -11.71
CA ILE A 74 15.24 9.16 -11.45
C ILE A 74 14.97 7.67 -11.23
N PHE A 75 15.46 6.81 -12.13
CA PHE A 75 15.28 5.36 -12.05
C PHE A 75 15.80 4.79 -10.74
N THR A 76 17.07 5.10 -10.40
CA THR A 76 17.72 4.61 -9.18
C THR A 76 17.01 5.12 -7.93
N SER A 77 16.73 6.42 -7.86
CA SER A 77 16.12 7.06 -6.69
C SER A 77 14.73 6.49 -6.41
N ASN A 78 13.92 6.24 -7.45
CA ASN A 78 12.61 5.62 -7.29
C ASN A 78 12.71 4.20 -6.70
N LEU A 79 13.57 3.36 -7.25
CA LEU A 79 13.74 1.98 -6.75
C LEU A 79 14.18 1.96 -5.28
N LEU A 80 15.11 2.84 -4.90
CA LEU A 80 15.60 2.92 -3.52
C LEU A 80 14.51 3.40 -2.56
N ARG A 81 13.72 4.41 -2.97
CA ARG A 81 12.61 4.92 -2.17
C ARG A 81 11.51 3.87 -1.99
N GLN A 82 11.09 3.24 -3.06
CA GLN A 82 10.07 2.18 -3.03
C GLN A 82 10.54 1.00 -2.16
N THR A 83 11.80 0.59 -2.28
CA THR A 83 12.40 -0.43 -1.40
C THR A 83 12.30 -0.04 0.09
N ALA A 84 12.56 1.23 0.43
CA ALA A 84 12.47 1.70 1.81
C ALA A 84 11.02 1.73 2.33
N LEU A 85 10.07 2.14 1.51
CA LEU A 85 8.64 2.18 1.86
C LEU A 85 8.08 0.78 2.11
N ASP A 86 8.31 -0.17 1.20
CA ASP A 86 7.80 -1.54 1.32
C ASP A 86 8.53 -2.32 2.41
N SER A 87 9.76 -1.93 2.75
CA SER A 87 10.43 -2.48 3.94
C SER A 87 9.73 -2.12 5.26
N LEU A 88 9.01 -1.00 5.30
CA LEU A 88 8.14 -0.63 6.42
C LEU A 88 6.77 -1.31 6.30
N GLN A 89 6.17 -1.22 5.14
CA GLN A 89 4.81 -1.70 4.90
C GLN A 89 4.72 -3.22 4.98
N GLY A 90 5.72 -3.95 4.50
CA GLY A 90 5.79 -5.41 4.61
C GLY A 90 5.80 -5.95 6.04
N ARG A 91 6.18 -5.13 7.01
CA ARG A 91 6.19 -5.48 8.44
C ARG A 91 5.08 -4.79 9.22
N GLY A 92 4.73 -3.56 8.83
CA GLY A 92 3.78 -2.72 9.55
C GLY A 92 2.42 -3.40 9.77
N PRO A 93 1.61 -3.64 8.73
CA PRO A 93 0.27 -4.22 8.88
C PRO A 93 0.25 -5.50 9.68
N THR A 94 1.12 -6.46 9.37
CA THR A 94 1.16 -7.76 10.06
C THR A 94 1.54 -7.60 11.54
N GLN A 95 2.54 -6.79 11.87
CA GLN A 95 3.01 -6.66 13.25
C GLN A 95 2.12 -5.79 14.13
N VAL A 96 1.48 -4.77 13.56
CA VAL A 96 0.74 -3.81 14.38
C VAL A 96 -0.77 -3.98 14.35
N PHE A 97 -1.36 -4.45 13.24
CA PHE A 97 -2.79 -4.63 13.16
C PHE A 97 -3.25 -6.05 13.47
N THR A 98 -2.51 -7.11 13.10
CA THR A 98 -2.88 -8.49 13.41
C THR A 98 -3.15 -8.71 14.91
N PRO A 99 -2.36 -8.17 15.85
CA PRO A 99 -2.63 -8.34 17.28
C PRO A 99 -3.91 -7.65 17.80
N VAL A 100 -4.49 -6.74 17.02
CA VAL A 100 -5.65 -5.95 17.47
C VAL A 100 -6.92 -6.18 16.67
N VAL A 101 -6.87 -6.89 15.53
CA VAL A 101 -8.08 -7.29 14.79
C VAL A 101 -8.81 -8.41 15.53
N SER A 102 -10.13 -8.41 15.41
CA SER A 102 -11.00 -9.28 16.23
C SER A 102 -11.82 -10.28 15.43
N VAL A 103 -11.63 -10.32 14.11
CA VAL A 103 -12.38 -11.20 13.18
C VAL A 103 -11.44 -11.87 12.18
N PRO A 104 -11.70 -13.14 11.78
CA PRO A 104 -10.80 -13.93 10.95
C PRO A 104 -10.51 -13.32 9.58
N GLU A 105 -11.50 -12.74 8.91
CA GLU A 105 -11.33 -12.11 7.60
C GLU A 105 -10.40 -10.90 7.65
N ALA A 106 -10.38 -10.14 8.77
CA ALA A 106 -9.46 -9.03 8.94
C ALA A 106 -8.03 -9.51 9.26
N GLU A 107 -7.90 -10.55 10.10
CA GLU A 107 -6.60 -11.17 10.38
C GLU A 107 -5.95 -11.68 9.08
N LEU A 108 -6.71 -12.41 8.27
CA LEU A 108 -6.23 -12.92 6.98
C LEU A 108 -5.83 -11.79 6.02
N LEU A 109 -6.60 -10.70 5.98
CA LEU A 109 -6.25 -9.54 5.16
C LEU A 109 -4.90 -8.93 5.60
N MET A 110 -4.63 -8.79 6.91
CA MET A 110 -3.37 -8.25 7.43
C MET A 110 -2.17 -9.15 7.06
N ILE A 111 -2.34 -10.47 7.14
CA ILE A 111 -1.32 -11.45 6.76
C ILE A 111 -1.04 -11.35 5.27
N ASN A 112 -2.08 -11.30 4.45
CA ASN A 112 -1.98 -11.20 3.00
C ASN A 112 -1.30 -9.89 2.58
N TRP A 113 -1.66 -8.77 3.20
CA TRP A 113 -1.03 -7.48 2.97
C TRP A 113 0.49 -7.55 3.19
N GLY A 114 0.94 -8.02 4.35
CA GLY A 114 2.37 -8.19 4.62
C GLY A 114 3.07 -9.16 3.66
N PHE A 115 2.36 -10.17 3.15
CA PHE A 115 2.88 -11.10 2.14
C PHE A 115 3.15 -10.36 0.81
N TYR A 116 2.22 -9.58 0.29
CA TYR A 116 2.40 -8.84 -0.96
C TYR A 116 3.56 -7.86 -0.86
N GLU A 117 3.58 -7.03 0.18
CA GLU A 117 4.63 -6.04 0.39
C GLU A 117 6.03 -6.65 0.51
N SER A 118 6.15 -7.77 1.24
CA SER A 118 7.45 -8.39 1.50
C SER A 118 7.88 -9.35 0.39
N ASN A 119 6.99 -10.26 -0.05
CA ASN A 119 7.36 -11.33 -0.98
C ASN A 119 7.21 -10.94 -2.43
N ILE A 120 6.36 -9.98 -2.75
CA ILE A 120 6.15 -9.55 -4.13
C ILE A 120 6.86 -8.21 -4.38
N HIS A 121 6.48 -7.14 -3.69
CA HIS A 121 6.98 -5.79 -3.96
C HIS A 121 8.47 -5.63 -3.60
N SER A 122 8.87 -5.89 -2.37
CA SER A 122 10.29 -5.77 -1.94
C SER A 122 11.21 -6.69 -2.74
N ARG A 123 10.76 -7.90 -3.10
CA ARG A 123 11.52 -8.79 -3.99
C ARG A 123 11.61 -8.27 -5.40
N SER A 124 10.57 -7.61 -5.90
CA SER A 124 10.54 -7.00 -7.23
C SER A 124 11.62 -5.94 -7.40
N TYR A 125 11.76 -5.03 -6.44
CA TYR A 125 12.83 -4.03 -6.48
C TYR A 125 14.21 -4.68 -6.41
N SER A 126 14.39 -5.69 -5.58
CA SER A 126 15.62 -6.47 -5.51
C SER A 126 15.92 -7.20 -6.82
N HIS A 127 14.89 -7.73 -7.48
CA HIS A 127 14.99 -8.37 -8.80
C HIS A 127 15.42 -7.36 -9.86
N ILE A 128 14.80 -6.20 -9.92
CA ILE A 128 15.17 -5.12 -10.85
C ILE A 128 16.63 -4.70 -10.62
N ILE A 129 17.01 -4.38 -9.39
CA ILE A 129 18.35 -3.90 -9.07
C ILE A 129 19.41 -4.95 -9.43
N ARG A 130 19.16 -6.24 -9.17
CA ARG A 130 20.11 -7.33 -9.53
C ARG A 130 20.28 -7.51 -11.04
N ASN A 131 19.28 -7.20 -11.84
CA ASN A 131 19.35 -7.34 -13.29
C ASN A 131 19.94 -6.11 -13.98
N ILE A 132 19.92 -4.95 -13.33
CA ILE A 132 20.35 -3.66 -13.93
C ILE A 132 21.78 -3.26 -13.51
N TYR A 133 22.15 -3.52 -12.26
CA TYR A 133 23.42 -3.04 -11.69
C TYR A 133 24.45 -4.16 -11.53
N ASN A 134 25.71 -3.84 -11.85
CA ASN A 134 26.81 -4.78 -11.69
C ASN A 134 27.10 -5.14 -10.22
N ILE A 135 26.91 -4.19 -9.29
CA ILE A 135 27.14 -4.36 -7.85
C ILE A 135 25.89 -3.90 -7.08
N PRO A 136 24.84 -4.74 -7.00
CA PRO A 136 23.57 -4.40 -6.35
C PRO A 136 23.73 -3.90 -4.91
N LYS A 137 24.66 -4.45 -4.14
CA LYS A 137 24.93 -4.08 -2.75
C LYS A 137 25.28 -2.59 -2.60
N GLU A 138 26.07 -2.04 -3.51
CA GLU A 138 26.46 -0.62 -3.45
C GLU A 138 25.25 0.28 -3.62
N ILE A 139 24.33 -0.10 -4.50
CA ILE A 139 23.09 0.65 -4.74
C ILE A 139 22.20 0.65 -3.48
N PHE A 140 21.96 -0.52 -2.88
CA PHE A 140 21.18 -0.60 -1.64
C PHE A 140 21.79 0.21 -0.48
N ASN A 141 23.12 0.26 -0.36
CA ASN A 141 23.78 1.02 0.70
C ASN A 141 23.49 2.53 0.60
N THR A 142 23.22 3.06 -0.60
CA THR A 142 22.92 4.50 -0.78
C THR A 142 21.53 4.91 -0.23
N ILE A 143 20.67 3.97 0.15
CA ILE A 143 19.38 4.29 0.81
C ILE A 143 19.64 5.12 2.07
N HIS A 144 20.60 4.73 2.90
CA HIS A 144 20.92 5.38 4.17
C HIS A 144 21.55 6.76 3.99
N ASP A 145 22.17 7.02 2.83
CA ASP A 145 22.82 8.28 2.52
C ASP A 145 21.86 9.31 1.91
N THR A 146 20.65 8.88 1.50
CA THR A 146 19.64 9.73 0.90
C THR A 146 18.66 10.23 1.96
N LYS A 147 18.88 11.46 2.42
CA LYS A 147 18.10 12.08 3.51
C LYS A 147 16.59 12.09 3.21
N GLU A 148 16.20 12.39 1.97
CA GLU A 148 14.81 12.43 1.52
C GLU A 148 14.09 11.08 1.67
N ILE A 149 14.82 9.97 1.56
CA ILE A 149 14.29 8.62 1.76
C ILE A 149 14.16 8.31 3.25
N VAL A 150 15.20 8.60 4.04
CA VAL A 150 15.24 8.27 5.48
C VAL A 150 14.20 9.07 6.27
N ASP A 151 14.10 10.38 6.02
CA ASP A 151 13.14 11.25 6.70
C ASP A 151 11.69 10.82 6.44
N MET A 152 11.37 10.53 5.19
CA MET A 152 10.07 10.04 4.77
C MET A 152 9.68 8.72 5.46
N ALA A 153 10.58 7.75 5.50
CA ALA A 153 10.34 6.46 6.15
C ALA A 153 10.05 6.64 7.65
N SER A 154 10.76 7.54 8.30
CA SER A 154 10.59 7.84 9.73
C SER A 154 9.22 8.46 10.04
N SER A 155 8.64 9.24 9.14
CA SER A 155 7.36 9.91 9.34
C SER A 155 6.17 8.95 9.46
N VAL A 156 6.20 7.79 8.78
CA VAL A 156 5.22 6.72 8.90
C VAL A 156 5.55 5.80 10.08
N GLY A 157 6.81 5.41 10.19
CA GLY A 157 7.30 4.45 11.20
C GLY A 157 6.96 4.81 12.64
N LYS A 158 6.89 6.11 12.98
CA LYS A 158 6.52 6.57 14.33
C LYS A 158 5.13 6.11 14.78
N TYR A 159 4.15 6.03 13.87
CA TYR A 159 2.79 5.61 14.19
C TYR A 159 2.71 4.09 14.37
N TYR A 160 3.41 3.32 13.53
CA TYR A 160 3.53 1.88 13.72
C TYR A 160 4.26 1.55 15.02
N ASN A 161 5.37 2.22 15.32
CA ASN A 161 6.11 2.02 16.57
C ASN A 161 5.25 2.34 17.81
N ARG A 162 4.40 3.36 17.76
CA ARG A 162 3.48 3.70 18.85
C ARG A 162 2.47 2.58 19.09
N LEU A 163 1.81 2.10 18.02
CA LEU A 163 0.83 1.03 18.12
C LEU A 163 1.50 -0.28 18.57
N HIS A 164 2.64 -0.62 17.99
CA HIS A 164 3.41 -1.80 18.40
C HIS A 164 3.79 -1.78 19.88
N LYS A 165 4.21 -0.63 20.39
CA LYS A 165 4.51 -0.48 21.82
C LYS A 165 3.30 -0.78 22.70
N PHE A 166 2.12 -0.27 22.37
CA PHE A 166 0.90 -0.53 23.13
C PHE A 166 0.48 -2.01 23.04
N ASN A 167 0.60 -2.64 21.87
CA ASN A 167 0.34 -4.07 21.72
C ASN A 167 1.24 -4.90 22.65
N CYS A 168 2.56 -4.64 22.64
CA CYS A 168 3.53 -5.33 23.49
C CYS A 168 3.25 -5.08 25.00
N GLN A 169 2.90 -3.87 25.39
CA GLN A 169 2.56 -3.55 26.77
C GLN A 169 1.34 -4.36 27.23
N LYS A 170 0.30 -4.42 26.42
CA LYS A 170 -0.92 -5.20 26.71
C LYS A 170 -0.62 -6.68 26.82
N GLU A 171 0.17 -7.23 25.91
CA GLU A 171 0.58 -8.65 25.95
C GLU A 171 1.38 -9.00 27.21
N LEU A 172 2.19 -8.08 27.71
CA LEU A 172 2.95 -8.22 28.96
C LEU A 172 2.12 -7.96 30.22
N GLY A 173 0.81 -7.73 30.10
CA GLY A 173 -0.06 -7.40 31.24
C GLY A 173 0.17 -6.00 31.81
N ILE A 174 0.87 -5.13 31.09
CA ILE A 174 1.06 -3.73 31.48
C ILE A 174 -0.21 -2.95 31.11
N GLU A 175 -0.71 -2.18 32.05
CA GLU A 175 -1.93 -1.38 31.81
C GLU A 175 -1.74 -0.38 30.67
N VAL A 176 -2.62 -0.45 29.69
CA VAL A 176 -2.75 0.50 28.58
C VAL A 176 -4.15 1.04 28.61
N LEU A 177 -4.30 2.37 28.67
CA LEU A 177 -5.60 2.99 28.55
C LEU A 177 -6.22 2.65 27.19
N GLU A 178 -7.41 2.06 27.20
CA GLU A 178 -8.09 1.64 25.96
C GLU A 178 -8.20 2.77 24.96
N ARG A 179 -8.48 3.98 25.42
CA ARG A 179 -8.55 5.18 24.58
C ARG A 179 -7.25 5.47 23.84
N ASP A 180 -6.10 5.34 24.51
CA ASP A 180 -4.79 5.58 23.89
C ASP A 180 -4.45 4.51 22.87
N HIS A 181 -4.87 3.26 23.13
CA HIS A 181 -4.69 2.17 22.19
C HIS A 181 -5.54 2.38 20.93
N ILE A 182 -6.82 2.76 21.07
CA ILE A 182 -7.72 3.10 19.97
C ILE A 182 -7.18 4.29 19.18
N LYS A 183 -6.67 5.33 19.86
CA LYS A 183 -6.00 6.46 19.20
C LYS A 183 -4.79 6.02 18.38
N ALA A 184 -3.99 5.09 18.90
CA ALA A 184 -2.84 4.57 18.18
C ALA A 184 -3.25 3.77 16.93
N ILE A 185 -4.32 2.95 17.01
CA ILE A 185 -4.89 2.25 15.85
C ILE A 185 -5.39 3.24 14.81
N TRP A 186 -6.15 4.26 15.23
CA TRP A 186 -6.67 5.29 14.34
C TRP A 186 -5.57 6.00 13.55
N LEU A 187 -4.54 6.47 14.25
CA LEU A 187 -3.42 7.16 13.62
C LEU A 187 -2.58 6.23 12.73
N ALA A 188 -2.41 4.97 13.12
CA ALA A 188 -1.70 3.98 12.30
C ALA A 188 -2.46 3.64 11.01
N LEU A 189 -3.80 3.54 11.05
CA LEU A 189 -4.64 3.36 9.85
C LEU A 189 -4.48 4.54 8.87
N HIS A 190 -4.52 5.78 9.40
CA HIS A 190 -4.30 6.95 8.56
C HIS A 190 -2.88 7.06 8.02
N ALA A 191 -1.86 6.63 8.78
CA ALA A 191 -0.48 6.58 8.32
C ALA A 191 -0.29 5.51 7.22
N SER A 192 -0.90 4.34 7.36
CA SER A 192 -0.94 3.31 6.30
C SER A 192 -1.62 3.84 5.05
N TYR A 193 -2.80 4.45 5.20
CA TYR A 193 -3.51 5.04 4.07
C TYR A 193 -2.70 6.14 3.37
N ALA A 194 -1.99 6.99 4.13
CA ALA A 194 -1.12 8.00 3.58
C ALA A 194 0.04 7.40 2.76
N LEU A 195 0.56 6.25 3.19
CA LEU A 195 1.59 5.52 2.46
C LEU A 195 1.04 5.01 1.12
N GLU A 196 -0.05 4.26 1.14
CA GLU A 196 -0.66 3.64 -0.04
C GLU A 196 -1.22 4.66 -1.04
N ALA A 197 -1.84 5.73 -0.54
CA ALA A 197 -2.52 6.70 -1.39
C ALA A 197 -1.61 7.77 -2.00
N PHE A 198 -0.45 8.05 -1.38
CA PHE A 198 0.39 9.19 -1.77
C PHE A 198 1.84 8.82 -2.04
N ARG A 199 2.49 8.07 -1.13
CA ARG A 199 3.94 7.90 -1.11
C ARG A 199 4.52 7.20 -2.33
N PHE A 200 3.75 6.35 -2.97
CA PHE A 200 4.17 5.65 -4.18
C PHE A 200 3.86 6.41 -5.46
N MET A 201 2.85 7.29 -5.46
CA MET A 201 2.26 7.83 -6.69
C MET A 201 3.25 8.64 -7.55
N VAL A 202 4.10 9.46 -6.93
CA VAL A 202 5.14 10.23 -7.66
C VAL A 202 6.17 9.30 -8.29
N SER A 203 6.62 8.28 -7.57
CA SER A 203 7.59 7.30 -8.05
C SER A 203 6.99 6.43 -9.15
N PHE A 204 5.75 5.98 -9.01
CA PHE A 204 5.05 5.24 -10.07
C PHE A 204 4.86 6.09 -11.32
N ALA A 205 4.44 7.34 -11.18
CA ALA A 205 4.27 8.24 -12.32
C ALA A 205 5.56 8.44 -13.10
N THR A 206 6.70 8.59 -12.43
CA THR A 206 7.99 8.74 -13.12
C THR A 206 8.46 7.44 -13.77
N SER A 207 8.29 6.30 -13.14
CA SER A 207 8.62 4.99 -13.72
C SER A 207 7.76 4.71 -14.96
N LEU A 208 6.47 5.01 -14.91
CA LEU A 208 5.55 4.80 -16.02
C LEU A 208 5.73 5.85 -17.14
N ALA A 209 6.21 7.07 -16.83
CA ALA A 209 6.63 8.04 -17.85
C ALA A 209 7.81 7.52 -18.69
N MET A 210 8.70 6.72 -18.11
CA MET A 210 9.76 6.06 -18.89
C MET A 210 9.16 5.07 -19.90
N VAL A 211 8.12 4.31 -19.50
CA VAL A 211 7.40 3.40 -20.40
C VAL A 211 6.75 4.16 -21.57
N GLU A 212 6.10 5.30 -21.32
CA GLU A 212 5.54 6.16 -22.38
C GLU A 212 6.63 6.64 -23.36
N ASN A 213 7.87 6.71 -22.91
CA ASN A 213 9.06 7.01 -23.73
C ASN A 213 9.77 5.76 -24.27
N ARG A 214 9.18 4.56 -24.16
CA ARG A 214 9.70 3.26 -24.59
C ARG A 214 11.02 2.84 -23.92
N LEU A 215 11.26 3.33 -22.70
CA LEU A 215 12.38 2.98 -21.84
C LEU A 215 11.91 2.11 -20.66
N PHE A 216 12.75 1.18 -20.24
CA PHE A 216 12.53 0.37 -19.05
C PHE A 216 11.15 -0.33 -19.01
N ILE A 217 10.77 -0.96 -20.11
CA ILE A 217 9.44 -1.60 -20.26
C ILE A 217 9.25 -2.71 -19.23
N GLY A 218 10.27 -3.54 -18.95
CA GLY A 218 10.20 -4.58 -17.95
C GLY A 218 9.98 -4.02 -16.55
N ASN A 219 10.79 -3.05 -16.14
CA ASN A 219 10.57 -2.33 -14.89
C ASN A 219 9.16 -1.72 -14.81
N GLY A 220 8.74 -1.04 -15.89
CA GLY A 220 7.42 -0.43 -15.93
C GLY A 220 6.27 -1.43 -15.79
N ASN A 221 6.41 -2.63 -16.36
CA ASN A 221 5.43 -3.71 -16.20
C ASN A 221 5.36 -4.17 -14.74
N ILE A 222 6.50 -4.37 -14.07
CA ILE A 222 6.55 -4.69 -12.64
C ILE A 222 5.89 -3.59 -11.82
N ILE A 223 6.30 -2.33 -12.02
CA ILE A 223 5.74 -1.17 -11.29
C ILE A 223 4.23 -1.04 -11.53
N ALA A 224 3.77 -1.38 -12.70
CA ALA A 224 2.37 -1.31 -13.01
C ALA A 224 1.55 -2.43 -12.31
N LEU A 225 2.12 -3.61 -12.05
CA LEU A 225 1.50 -4.65 -11.21
C LEU A 225 1.47 -4.22 -9.75
N ILE A 226 2.59 -3.70 -9.23
CA ILE A 226 2.64 -3.12 -7.88
C ILE A 226 1.58 -2.02 -7.73
N LEU A 227 1.46 -1.08 -8.68
CA LEU A 227 0.43 -0.03 -8.63
C LEU A 227 -0.98 -0.59 -8.48
N GLN A 228 -1.31 -1.74 -9.09
CA GLN A 228 -2.63 -2.37 -8.91
C GLN A 228 -2.84 -2.86 -7.49
N ASP A 229 -1.81 -3.48 -6.91
CA ASP A 229 -1.87 -3.97 -5.54
C ASP A 229 -2.02 -2.77 -4.57
N GLU A 230 -1.26 -1.68 -4.77
CA GLU A 230 -1.34 -0.48 -3.92
C GLU A 230 -2.69 0.24 -4.03
N LEU A 231 -3.32 0.23 -5.19
CA LEU A 231 -4.68 0.76 -5.33
C LEU A 231 -5.70 -0.06 -4.53
N LEU A 232 -5.52 -1.38 -4.46
CA LEU A 232 -6.33 -2.27 -3.64
C LEU A 232 -6.05 -2.07 -2.15
N HIS A 233 -4.75 -1.95 -1.75
CA HIS A 233 -4.31 -1.64 -0.39
C HIS A 233 -4.90 -0.31 0.10
N LYS A 234 -4.87 0.72 -0.74
CA LYS A 234 -5.52 2.00 -0.48
C LYS A 234 -7.02 1.84 -0.26
N GLU A 235 -7.70 1.07 -1.12
CA GLU A 235 -9.15 0.90 -1.04
C GLU A 235 -9.58 0.19 0.25
N TRP A 236 -8.92 -0.89 0.64
CA TRP A 236 -9.28 -1.57 1.88
C TRP A 236 -8.92 -0.79 3.14
N THR A 237 -7.82 -0.01 3.11
CA THR A 237 -7.46 0.85 4.24
C THR A 237 -8.49 1.98 4.42
N ALA A 238 -8.93 2.61 3.32
CA ALA A 238 -10.02 3.59 3.33
C ALA A 238 -11.32 2.96 3.85
N TYR A 239 -11.63 1.73 3.44
CA TYR A 239 -12.80 1.00 3.95
C TYR A 239 -12.71 0.79 5.47
N MET A 240 -11.58 0.33 6.00
CA MET A 240 -11.40 0.13 7.44
C MET A 240 -11.57 1.44 8.21
N ILE A 241 -10.95 2.54 7.76
CA ILE A 241 -11.09 3.88 8.37
C ILE A 241 -12.56 4.30 8.45
N ASN A 242 -13.32 4.10 7.38
CA ASN A 242 -14.73 4.47 7.33
C ASN A 242 -15.62 3.48 8.11
N GLN A 243 -15.25 2.21 8.18
CA GLN A 243 -16.05 1.17 8.84
C GLN A 243 -15.98 1.27 10.36
N VAL A 244 -14.78 1.48 10.93
CA VAL A 244 -14.62 1.59 12.40
C VAL A 244 -15.43 2.73 12.99
N ILE A 245 -15.61 3.83 12.27
CA ILE A 245 -16.44 4.97 12.72
C ILE A 245 -17.92 4.60 12.79
N LYS A 246 -18.38 3.70 11.91
CA LYS A 246 -19.79 3.27 11.85
C LYS A 246 -20.11 2.26 12.94
N ASP A 247 -19.19 1.35 13.21
CA ASP A 247 -19.42 0.17 14.06
C ASP A 247 -19.00 0.39 15.52
N ASP A 248 -18.09 1.34 15.76
CA ASP A 248 -17.51 1.53 17.07
C ASP A 248 -17.50 3.00 17.51
N PRO A 249 -18.38 3.41 18.45
CA PRO A 249 -18.44 4.79 18.95
C PRO A 249 -17.11 5.31 19.50
N ARG A 250 -16.23 4.43 20.02
CA ARG A 250 -14.91 4.80 20.55
C ARG A 250 -14.05 5.47 19.48
N PHE A 251 -14.12 4.99 18.22
CA PHE A 251 -13.41 5.61 17.07
C PHE A 251 -14.04 6.94 16.65
N THR A 252 -15.34 7.12 16.83
CA THR A 252 -15.99 8.41 16.52
C THR A 252 -15.50 9.53 17.42
N GLU A 253 -15.28 9.26 18.71
CA GLU A 253 -14.69 10.21 19.65
C GLU A 253 -13.24 10.55 19.30
N ILE A 254 -12.43 9.52 19.03
CA ILE A 254 -11.01 9.69 18.63
C ILE A 254 -10.88 10.43 17.31
N LYS A 255 -11.75 10.18 16.33
CA LYS A 255 -11.78 10.94 15.07
C LYS A 255 -11.91 12.44 15.33
N ALA A 256 -12.87 12.85 16.19
CA ALA A 256 -13.07 14.26 16.51
C ALA A 256 -11.86 14.87 17.24
N GLU A 257 -11.25 14.12 18.16
CA GLU A 257 -10.06 14.57 18.89
C GLU A 257 -8.84 14.72 17.97
N CYS A 258 -8.67 13.80 17.02
CA CYS A 258 -7.46 13.71 16.18
C CYS A 258 -7.59 14.41 14.83
N GLU A 259 -8.66 15.15 14.58
CA GLU A 259 -8.94 15.77 13.26
C GLU A 259 -7.75 16.61 12.76
N GLU A 260 -7.22 17.48 13.62
CA GLU A 260 -6.08 18.34 13.27
C GLU A 260 -4.78 17.53 13.13
N GLU A 261 -4.52 16.54 14.00
CA GLU A 261 -3.33 15.68 13.94
C GLU A 261 -3.33 14.87 12.64
N VAL A 262 -4.48 14.31 12.26
CA VAL A 262 -4.65 13.55 11.01
C VAL A 262 -4.49 14.45 9.79
N TYR A 263 -5.10 15.65 9.80
CA TYR A 263 -4.93 16.60 8.70
C TYR A 263 -3.47 17.01 8.52
N SER A 264 -2.78 17.34 9.61
CA SER A 264 -1.36 17.71 9.59
C SER A 264 -0.47 16.57 9.10
N MET A 265 -0.83 15.31 9.42
CA MET A 265 -0.14 14.14 8.88
C MET A 265 -0.21 14.11 7.35
N TYR A 266 -1.40 14.23 6.77
CA TYR A 266 -1.56 14.24 5.32
C TYR A 266 -0.91 15.45 4.65
N GLU A 267 -1.01 16.62 5.26
CA GLU A 267 -0.36 17.82 4.74
C GLU A 267 1.16 17.67 4.68
N SER A 268 1.78 17.08 5.73
CA SER A 268 3.21 16.76 5.72
C SER A 268 3.57 15.79 4.60
N VAL A 269 2.77 14.74 4.42
CA VAL A 269 3.00 13.76 3.33
C VAL A 269 2.92 14.42 1.96
N ILE A 270 1.92 15.25 1.72
CA ILE A 270 1.75 15.98 0.45
C ILE A 270 2.93 16.92 0.17
N ILE A 271 3.41 17.63 1.20
CA ILE A 271 4.60 18.49 1.08
C ILE A 271 5.84 17.66 0.75
N GLU A 272 6.06 16.54 1.45
CA GLU A 272 7.19 15.65 1.23
C GLU A 272 7.16 15.02 -0.17
N GLU A 273 5.99 14.67 -0.72
CA GLU A 273 5.84 14.18 -2.09
C GLU A 273 6.21 15.25 -3.13
N LYS A 274 5.87 16.50 -2.88
CA LYS A 274 6.28 17.62 -3.74
C LYS A 274 7.78 17.87 -3.68
N LEU A 275 8.40 17.75 -2.51
CA LEU A 275 9.86 17.81 -2.36
C LEU A 275 10.55 16.62 -3.06
N TRP A 276 9.94 15.43 -2.99
CA TRP A 276 10.42 14.27 -3.71
C TRP A 276 10.38 14.49 -5.24
N ALA A 277 9.33 15.11 -5.75
CA ALA A 277 9.27 15.49 -7.16
C ALA A 277 10.42 16.44 -7.54
N ASP A 278 10.77 17.43 -6.69
CA ASP A 278 11.92 18.29 -6.93
C ASP A 278 13.24 17.50 -6.93
N TYR A 279 13.43 16.60 -5.95
CA TYR A 279 14.62 15.76 -5.86
C TYR A 279 14.83 14.89 -7.11
N LEU A 280 13.78 14.25 -7.62
CA LEU A 280 13.87 13.40 -8.80
C LEU A 280 14.35 14.15 -10.03
N PHE A 281 14.02 15.43 -10.17
CA PHE A 281 14.37 16.25 -11.34
C PHE A 281 15.59 17.16 -11.14
N LEU A 282 16.41 16.94 -10.09
CA LEU A 282 17.64 17.70 -9.85
C LEU A 282 18.62 17.66 -11.02
N LYS A 283 18.67 16.56 -11.78
CA LYS A 283 19.53 16.40 -12.96
C LYS A 283 18.85 16.71 -14.29
N GLY A 284 17.64 17.24 -14.25
CA GLY A 284 16.87 17.64 -15.42
C GLY A 284 15.58 16.86 -15.63
N PRO A 285 14.69 17.34 -16.50
CA PRO A 285 13.42 16.71 -16.82
C PRO A 285 13.59 15.50 -17.72
N VAL A 286 12.53 14.67 -17.81
CA VAL A 286 12.35 13.67 -18.84
C VAL A 286 11.27 14.12 -19.83
N ILE A 287 11.23 13.54 -21.04
CA ILE A 287 10.23 13.91 -22.05
C ILE A 287 8.82 13.68 -21.47
N GLY A 288 8.01 14.74 -21.49
CA GLY A 288 6.62 14.70 -21.07
C GLY A 288 6.39 14.80 -19.55
N LEU A 289 7.45 14.93 -18.72
CA LEU A 289 7.32 15.02 -17.27
C LEU A 289 8.42 15.89 -16.65
N ASN A 290 8.01 16.68 -15.64
CA ASN A 290 8.90 17.50 -14.81
C ASN A 290 8.33 17.65 -13.39
N ALA A 291 9.10 18.26 -12.47
CA ALA A 291 8.71 18.45 -11.10
C ALA A 291 7.36 19.19 -10.93
N ASN A 292 7.09 20.22 -11.72
CA ASN A 292 5.86 21.01 -11.58
C ASN A 292 4.62 20.19 -11.97
N ILE A 293 4.68 19.41 -13.06
CA ILE A 293 3.60 18.50 -13.47
C ILE A 293 3.33 17.47 -12.36
N LEU A 294 4.38 16.92 -11.73
CA LEU A 294 4.20 15.98 -10.63
C LEU A 294 3.61 16.63 -9.37
N LYS A 295 4.01 17.87 -9.05
CA LYS A 295 3.41 18.59 -7.92
C LYS A 295 1.91 18.84 -8.13
N GLU A 296 1.51 19.19 -9.35
CA GLU A 296 0.09 19.29 -9.71
C GLU A 296 -0.62 17.92 -9.63
N PHE A 297 0.06 16.84 -10.01
CA PHE A 297 -0.47 15.49 -9.87
C PHE A 297 -0.65 15.09 -8.40
N VAL A 298 0.27 15.47 -7.52
CA VAL A 298 0.14 15.27 -6.06
C VAL A 298 -1.10 16.00 -5.53
N ASP A 299 -1.32 17.27 -5.91
CA ASP A 299 -2.51 18.03 -5.49
C ASP A 299 -3.81 17.41 -6.05
N TYR A 300 -3.79 16.97 -7.30
CA TYR A 300 -4.93 16.27 -7.90
C TYR A 300 -5.26 14.98 -7.15
N THR A 301 -4.26 14.16 -6.86
CA THR A 301 -4.42 12.91 -6.10
C THR A 301 -4.93 13.19 -4.69
N ALA A 302 -4.43 14.26 -4.04
CA ALA A 302 -4.83 14.63 -2.68
C ALA A 302 -6.32 14.93 -2.55
N VAL A 303 -6.93 15.62 -3.52
CA VAL A 303 -8.38 15.90 -3.49
C VAL A 303 -9.19 14.60 -3.47
N HIS A 304 -8.81 13.64 -4.31
CA HIS A 304 -9.56 12.38 -4.44
C HIS A 304 -9.32 11.46 -3.24
N ALA A 305 -8.06 11.25 -2.87
CA ALA A 305 -7.71 10.35 -1.78
C ALA A 305 -8.22 10.85 -0.41
N LEU A 306 -8.08 12.13 -0.09
CA LEU A 306 -8.58 12.66 1.18
C LEU A 306 -10.11 12.59 1.28
N LYS A 307 -10.81 12.76 0.16
CA LYS A 307 -12.27 12.61 0.11
C LYS A 307 -12.72 11.18 0.46
N GLU A 308 -11.97 10.16 0.06
CA GLU A 308 -12.28 8.75 0.37
C GLU A 308 -12.30 8.46 1.88
N VAL A 309 -11.49 9.17 2.65
CA VAL A 309 -11.43 9.07 4.12
C VAL A 309 -12.15 10.22 4.84
N GLY A 310 -13.01 10.95 4.13
CA GLY A 310 -13.88 11.99 4.69
C GLY A 310 -13.15 13.29 5.06
N ILE A 311 -11.99 13.57 4.50
CA ILE A 311 -11.19 14.76 4.74
C ILE A 311 -11.26 15.69 3.53
N LYS A 312 -11.42 16.99 3.77
CA LYS A 312 -11.42 18.00 2.71
C LYS A 312 -10.03 18.57 2.50
N TYR A 313 -9.49 18.42 1.29
CA TYR A 313 -8.25 19.10 0.92
C TYR A 313 -8.44 20.62 0.88
N LYS A 314 -7.52 21.38 1.49
CA LYS A 314 -7.67 22.84 1.69
C LYS A 314 -6.93 23.66 0.63
N ALA A 315 -5.96 23.07 -0.08
CA ALA A 315 -5.21 23.79 -1.13
C ALA A 315 -5.92 23.71 -2.50
N ILE A 316 -5.44 24.52 -3.42
CA ILE A 316 -5.92 24.55 -4.80
C ILE A 316 -5.33 23.36 -5.57
N ALA A 317 -6.18 22.61 -6.26
CA ALA A 317 -5.77 21.48 -7.08
C ALA A 317 -6.32 21.59 -8.51
N PRO A 318 -5.65 20.97 -9.50
CA PRO A 318 -6.16 20.88 -10.86
C PRO A 318 -7.53 20.18 -10.92
N LYS A 319 -8.40 20.60 -11.84
CA LYS A 319 -9.71 19.97 -12.05
C LYS A 319 -9.62 18.61 -12.75
N SER A 320 -8.55 18.36 -13.48
CA SER A 320 -8.26 17.11 -14.19
C SER A 320 -6.81 16.71 -13.95
N THR A 321 -6.53 15.41 -14.09
CA THR A 321 -5.16 14.93 -13.93
C THR A 321 -4.21 15.57 -14.97
N PRO A 322 -3.04 16.09 -14.53
CA PRO A 322 -2.04 16.62 -15.46
C PRO A 322 -1.31 15.52 -16.25
N ILE A 323 -1.47 14.26 -15.87
CA ILE A 323 -0.87 13.08 -16.52
C ILE A 323 -1.93 12.03 -16.87
N PRO A 324 -2.81 12.29 -17.85
CA PRO A 324 -3.94 11.41 -18.16
C PRO A 324 -3.54 10.00 -18.62
N TRP A 325 -2.33 9.82 -19.15
CA TRP A 325 -1.77 8.53 -19.52
C TRP A 325 -1.54 7.61 -18.33
N PHE A 326 -1.39 8.13 -17.11
CA PHE A 326 -1.18 7.34 -15.90
C PHE A 326 -2.34 6.36 -15.64
N ASN A 327 -3.57 6.78 -15.89
CA ASN A 327 -4.75 5.95 -15.67
C ASN A 327 -4.80 4.69 -16.53
N LYS A 328 -4.10 4.66 -17.70
CA LYS A 328 -4.00 3.44 -18.51
C LYS A 328 -3.27 2.32 -17.79
N HIS A 329 -2.28 2.68 -16.98
CA HIS A 329 -1.46 1.74 -16.22
C HIS A 329 -2.12 1.29 -14.93
N ALA A 330 -3.09 2.05 -14.43
CA ALA A 330 -3.89 1.73 -13.25
C ALA A 330 -5.10 0.82 -13.54
N ASP A 331 -5.46 0.62 -14.83
CA ASP A 331 -6.63 -0.15 -15.26
C ASP A 331 -6.31 -1.66 -15.30
N PRO A 332 -6.85 -2.47 -14.38
CA PRO A 332 -6.54 -3.91 -14.32
C PRO A 332 -7.04 -4.68 -15.55
N SER A 333 -8.08 -4.19 -16.24
CA SER A 333 -8.66 -4.90 -17.38
C SER A 333 -7.76 -4.93 -18.61
N LYS A 334 -6.81 -3.99 -18.72
CA LYS A 334 -5.92 -3.85 -19.89
C LYS A 334 -4.63 -4.65 -19.81
N LYS A 335 -4.29 -5.22 -18.66
CA LYS A 335 -2.98 -5.86 -18.42
C LYS A 335 -2.94 -7.35 -18.68
N GLN A 336 -4.04 -8.05 -18.51
CA GLN A 336 -4.10 -9.46 -18.89
C GLN A 336 -3.83 -9.67 -20.39
N THR A 337 -4.16 -8.70 -21.23
CA THR A 337 -3.91 -8.76 -22.67
C THR A 337 -2.44 -8.43 -23.03
N ALA A 338 -1.78 -7.52 -22.31
CA ALA A 338 -0.41 -7.10 -22.62
C ALA A 338 0.67 -8.10 -22.19
N LEU A 339 0.44 -8.86 -21.12
CA LEU A 339 1.35 -9.94 -20.67
C LEU A 339 1.29 -11.16 -21.59
N GLN A 340 0.14 -11.40 -22.23
CA GLN A 340 -0.03 -12.52 -23.18
C GLN A 340 0.53 -12.22 -24.58
N GLU A 341 0.69 -10.94 -24.96
CA GLU A 341 1.22 -10.56 -26.26
C GLU A 341 2.75 -10.59 -26.35
N SER A 342 3.49 -10.67 -25.24
CA SER A 342 4.95 -10.65 -25.28
C SER A 342 5.65 -12.00 -25.23
N GLU A 343 5.01 -13.07 -24.77
CA GLU A 343 5.47 -14.47 -24.95
C GLU A 343 4.35 -15.44 -24.53
N SER A 344 4.06 -16.42 -25.39
CA SER A 344 3.09 -17.49 -25.13
C SER A 344 3.59 -18.43 -24.04
N VAL A 345 3.31 -18.13 -22.80
CA VAL A 345 3.34 -19.12 -21.74
C VAL A 345 1.88 -19.35 -21.31
N ASN A 346 1.35 -20.52 -21.63
CA ASN A 346 0.03 -20.97 -21.23
C ASN A 346 -0.05 -21.09 -19.69
N TYR A 347 -0.32 -19.98 -19.02
CA TYR A 347 -0.76 -20.00 -17.64
C TYR A 347 -2.23 -19.59 -17.60
N VAL A 348 -3.09 -20.58 -17.39
CA VAL A 348 -4.50 -20.34 -17.12
C VAL A 348 -4.58 -19.84 -15.67
N ILE A 349 -4.58 -18.52 -15.48
CA ILE A 349 -5.05 -17.95 -14.23
C ILE A 349 -6.53 -18.27 -14.18
N GLY A 350 -6.94 -19.11 -13.22
CA GLY A 350 -8.34 -19.49 -13.03
C GLY A 350 -9.15 -18.22 -12.75
N VAL A 351 -9.85 -17.74 -13.77
CA VAL A 351 -10.92 -16.77 -13.59
C VAL A 351 -12.02 -17.52 -12.86
N MET A 352 -12.12 -17.32 -11.56
CA MET A 352 -13.33 -17.65 -10.84
C MET A 352 -14.38 -16.64 -11.28
N SER A 353 -15.31 -17.05 -12.13
CA SER A 353 -16.51 -16.29 -12.39
C SER A 353 -17.33 -16.24 -11.10
N ASP A 354 -17.40 -15.08 -10.49
CA ASP A 354 -18.26 -14.78 -9.35
C ASP A 354 -19.71 -14.61 -9.82
N GLU A 355 -20.35 -15.69 -10.16
CA GLU A 355 -21.81 -15.84 -10.14
C GLU A 355 -22.16 -16.91 -9.11
N LEU A 356 -21.91 -16.63 -7.83
CA LEU A 356 -22.61 -17.28 -6.74
C LEU A 356 -23.82 -16.39 -6.43
N ASP A 357 -24.93 -16.75 -7.06
CA ASP A 357 -26.26 -16.26 -6.70
C ASP A 357 -26.60 -16.87 -5.32
N TYR A 358 -26.57 -16.05 -4.28
CA TYR A 358 -26.84 -16.48 -2.90
C TYR A 358 -28.32 -16.79 -2.64
N ASP A 359 -29.21 -16.63 -3.66
CA ASP A 359 -30.63 -16.91 -3.55
C ASP A 359 -31.01 -18.37 -3.92
N GLU A 360 -30.06 -19.22 -4.32
CA GLU A 360 -30.31 -20.63 -4.65
C GLU A 360 -29.55 -21.63 -3.76
N LEU A 361 -29.57 -21.46 -2.44
CA LEU A 361 -29.19 -22.55 -1.54
C LEU A 361 -30.45 -23.33 -1.13
N PRO A 362 -30.50 -24.66 -1.36
CA PRO A 362 -31.62 -25.45 -0.86
C PRO A 362 -31.63 -25.45 0.67
N GLU A 363 -32.81 -25.15 1.24
CA GLU A 363 -33.08 -25.33 2.67
C GLU A 363 -32.80 -26.78 3.08
N LEU A 364 -31.89 -26.97 4.05
CA LEU A 364 -31.67 -28.24 4.78
C LEU A 364 -32.47 -28.24 6.07
#